data_f5826b8014f692335a5b06a2b51a6073
#
_entry.id   f5826b8014f692335a5b06a2b51a6073
#
_cell.length_a   1.000
_cell.length_b   1.000
_cell.length_c   1.000
_cell.angle_alpha   90.00
_cell.angle_beta   90.00
_cell.angle_gamma   90.00
#
_symmetry.space_group_name_H-M   'P 1'
#
loop_
_entity.id
_entity.type
_entity.pdbx_description
1 polymer ?
#
loop_
_entity_poly.entity_id
_entity_poly.type
_entity_poly.pdbx_seq_one_letter_code
_entity_poly.pdbx_strand_id
1 'polypeptide(L)'
;MIKRLRHFWKNRTNRRRFLLGSTLGSTGAMGASYDYMRLWESGWLEMNRHSVPISSTDKSVRPFRILHLSDLHASRAVSLGYLRRAIGVGLEQQPDLVCITGDFITWKYRRWDDYADVLRNCSDAAPTYACLGNHDGG
;
A
#
# COMPACT_ATOMS: atom_id res chain seq x y z
N MET A 1 21.23 42.83 45.40
CA MET A 1 20.90 41.37 45.44
C MET A 1 19.63 41.02 44.67
N ILE A 2 18.62 41.87 44.60
CA ILE A 2 17.30 41.61 43.97
C ILE A 2 17.34 41.52 42.43
N LYS A 3 18.22 42.28 41.74
CA LYS A 3 18.32 42.24 40.24
C LYS A 3 18.82 40.89 39.67
N ARG A 4 19.69 40.14 40.40
CA ARG A 4 20.20 38.83 39.97
C ARG A 4 19.13 37.73 40.01
N LEU A 5 18.22 37.77 40.96
CA LEU A 5 17.12 36.79 41.08
C LEU A 5 16.07 36.96 39.98
N ARG A 6 15.77 38.20 39.53
CA ARG A 6 14.84 38.46 38.43
C ARG A 6 15.35 37.89 37.08
N HIS A 7 16.66 37.94 36.85
CA HIS A 7 17.26 37.38 35.62
C HIS A 7 17.23 35.85 35.59
N PHE A 8 17.39 35.21 36.76
CA PHE A 8 17.34 33.76 36.89
C PHE A 8 15.92 33.20 36.63
N TRP A 9 14.88 33.88 37.11
CA TRP A 9 13.48 33.52 36.86
C TRP A 9 13.08 33.70 35.39
N LYS A 10 13.51 34.74 34.75
CA LYS A 10 13.23 34.99 33.34
C LYS A 10 13.82 33.92 32.43
N ASN A 11 15.00 33.41 32.72
CA ASN A 11 15.62 32.36 32.00
C ASN A 11 14.92 31.00 32.18
N ARG A 12 14.37 30.69 33.34
CA ARG A 12 13.63 29.44 33.59
C ARG A 12 12.30 29.39 32.84
N THR A 13 11.57 30.49 32.78
CA THR A 13 10.30 30.58 32.03
C THR A 13 10.53 30.47 30.52
N ASN A 14 11.59 31.08 30.00
CA ASN A 14 11.92 30.98 28.59
C ASN A 14 12.37 29.55 28.20
N ARG A 15 13.19 28.91 29.04
CA ARG A 15 13.62 27.53 28.84
C ARG A 15 12.43 26.53 28.88
N ARG A 16 11.50 26.72 29.83
CA ARG A 16 10.30 25.87 29.91
C ARG A 16 9.38 26.07 28.72
N ARG A 17 9.17 27.30 28.26
CA ARG A 17 8.40 27.61 27.05
C ARG A 17 9.05 27.05 25.79
N PHE A 18 10.37 27.14 25.70
CA PHE A 18 11.12 26.52 24.60
C PHE A 18 10.98 25.00 24.59
N LEU A 19 11.15 24.32 25.73
CA LEU A 19 10.98 22.89 25.83
C LEU A 19 9.55 22.44 25.52
N LEU A 20 8.54 23.13 26.01
CA LEU A 20 7.14 22.87 25.71
C LEU A 20 6.83 23.09 24.22
N GLY A 21 7.34 24.16 23.64
CA GLY A 21 7.20 24.42 22.20
C GLY A 21 7.87 23.37 21.33
N SER A 22 9.05 22.93 21.73
CA SER A 22 9.80 21.87 21.01
C SER A 22 9.08 20.52 21.08
N THR A 23 8.55 20.14 22.25
CA THR A 23 7.81 18.87 22.39
C THR A 23 6.49 18.91 21.63
N LEU A 24 5.74 20.00 21.68
CA LEU A 24 4.51 20.16 20.91
C LEU A 24 4.77 20.17 19.39
N GLY A 25 5.85 20.83 18.96
CA GLY A 25 6.26 20.84 17.57
C GLY A 25 6.67 19.46 17.04
N SER A 26 7.44 18.72 17.83
CA SER A 26 7.87 17.37 17.43
C SER A 26 6.72 16.36 17.43
N THR A 27 5.82 16.38 18.40
CA THR A 27 4.63 15.52 18.40
C THR A 27 3.68 15.85 17.25
N GLY A 28 3.50 17.13 16.94
CA GLY A 28 2.71 17.56 15.77
C GLY A 28 3.31 17.09 14.44
N ALA A 29 4.63 17.22 14.28
CA ALA A 29 5.33 16.74 13.09
C ALA A 29 5.26 15.22 12.94
N MET A 30 5.41 14.47 14.04
CA MET A 30 5.26 13.00 14.02
C MET A 30 3.84 12.58 13.68
N GLY A 31 2.82 13.25 14.21
CA GLY A 31 1.42 13.00 13.87
C GLY A 31 1.13 13.26 12.39
N ALA A 32 1.56 14.40 11.88
CA ALA A 32 1.39 14.75 10.46
C ALA A 32 2.11 13.78 9.52
N SER A 33 3.32 13.33 9.89
CA SER A 33 4.05 12.31 9.12
C SER A 33 3.33 10.96 9.13
N TYR A 34 2.79 10.55 10.27
CA TYR A 34 2.02 9.31 10.38
C TYR A 34 0.73 9.37 9.54
N ASP A 35 0.01 10.48 9.58
CA ASP A 35 -1.20 10.68 8.78
C ASP A 35 -0.88 10.72 7.28
N TYR A 36 0.23 11.35 6.89
CA TYR A 36 0.71 11.33 5.51
C TYR A 36 0.99 9.90 5.03
N MET A 37 1.78 9.12 5.78
CA MET A 37 2.10 7.73 5.45
C MET A 37 0.82 6.87 5.35
N ARG A 38 -0.11 7.06 6.28
CA ARG A 38 -1.34 6.27 6.33
C ARG A 38 -2.34 6.63 5.24
N LEU A 39 -2.48 7.91 4.89
CA LEU A 39 -3.54 8.39 4.00
C LEU A 39 -3.10 8.49 2.54
N TRP A 40 -1.83 8.76 2.31
CA TRP A 40 -1.30 8.99 0.96
C TRP A 40 -0.44 7.83 0.45
N GLU A 41 0.52 7.39 1.22
CA GLU A 41 1.48 6.39 0.79
C GLU A 41 0.84 4.99 0.67
N SER A 42 -0.05 4.63 1.60
CA SER A 42 -0.79 3.37 1.53
C SER A 42 -1.83 3.30 0.40
N GLY A 43 -2.20 4.43 -0.18
CA GLY A 43 -3.11 4.52 -1.33
C GLY A 43 -2.43 4.66 -2.69
N TRP A 44 -1.10 4.76 -2.71
CA TRP A 44 -0.34 4.90 -3.94
C TRP A 44 -0.31 3.58 -4.70
N LEU A 45 -0.83 3.60 -5.91
CA LEU A 45 -0.82 2.45 -6.82
C LEU A 45 0.17 2.73 -7.95
N GLU A 46 1.16 1.88 -8.06
CA GLU A 46 2.13 1.92 -9.14
C GLU A 46 1.99 0.68 -10.01
N MET A 47 1.98 0.88 -11.32
CA MET A 47 1.97 -0.21 -12.28
C MET A 47 3.28 -0.24 -13.05
N ASN A 48 4.02 -1.30 -12.87
CA ASN A 48 5.28 -1.54 -13.57
C ASN A 48 5.02 -2.39 -14.83
N ARG A 49 5.66 -2.03 -15.93
CA ARG A 49 5.59 -2.76 -17.20
C ARG A 49 6.97 -3.30 -17.56
N HIS A 50 7.03 -4.59 -17.80
CA HIS A 50 8.22 -5.28 -18.24
C HIS A 50 7.97 -5.96 -19.58
N SER A 51 8.87 -5.77 -20.53
CA SER A 51 8.82 -6.46 -21.82
C SER A 51 9.94 -7.47 -21.89
N VAL A 52 9.57 -8.73 -22.10
CA VAL A 52 10.51 -9.84 -22.27
C VAL A 52 10.48 -10.25 -23.74
N PRO A 53 11.57 -10.02 -24.51
CA PRO A 53 11.64 -10.46 -25.89
C PRO A 53 11.74 -11.98 -25.94
N ILE A 54 10.82 -12.60 -26.65
CA ILE A 54 10.85 -14.05 -26.91
C ILE A 54 11.31 -14.24 -28.34
N SER A 55 12.38 -15.02 -28.55
CA SER A 55 12.83 -15.37 -29.88
C SER A 55 11.78 -16.29 -30.52
N SER A 56 11.02 -15.77 -31.46
CA SER A 56 10.10 -16.54 -32.27
C SER A 56 10.53 -16.45 -33.73
N THR A 57 10.53 -17.59 -34.41
CA THR A 57 10.69 -17.67 -35.87
C THR A 57 9.44 -17.18 -36.61
N ASP A 58 8.31 -17.17 -35.93
CA ASP A 58 7.04 -16.70 -36.49
C ASP A 58 6.82 -15.23 -36.15
N LYS A 59 6.89 -14.36 -37.18
CA LYS A 59 6.66 -12.93 -37.07
C LYS A 59 5.17 -12.56 -36.89
N SER A 60 4.26 -13.53 -36.96
CA SER A 60 2.82 -13.35 -36.77
C SER A 60 2.39 -13.41 -35.30
N VAL A 61 3.29 -13.79 -34.40
CA VAL A 61 2.99 -13.89 -32.97
C VAL A 61 2.75 -12.49 -32.39
N ARG A 62 1.52 -12.24 -31.95
CA ARG A 62 1.19 -11.01 -31.24
C ARG A 62 1.80 -11.01 -29.84
N PRO A 63 2.07 -9.82 -29.27
CA PRO A 63 2.51 -9.72 -27.88
C PRO A 63 1.49 -10.38 -26.93
N PHE A 64 1.95 -11.24 -26.04
CA PHE A 64 1.14 -11.88 -25.01
C PHE A 64 1.30 -11.09 -23.71
N ARG A 65 0.19 -10.68 -23.10
CA ARG A 65 0.17 -9.83 -21.90
C ARG A 65 -0.19 -10.64 -20.68
N ILE A 66 0.65 -10.58 -19.67
CA ILE A 66 0.40 -11.21 -18.37
C ILE A 66 0.21 -10.10 -17.34
N LEU A 67 -0.92 -10.10 -16.67
CA LEU A 67 -1.12 -9.32 -15.45
C LEU A 67 -0.64 -10.17 -14.28
N HIS A 68 0.38 -9.70 -13.58
CA HIS A 68 0.89 -10.33 -12.38
C HIS A 68 0.50 -9.51 -11.16
N LEU A 69 -0.22 -10.12 -10.25
CA LEU A 69 -0.63 -9.58 -8.96
C LEU A 69 0.04 -10.42 -7.86
N SER A 70 0.64 -9.78 -6.90
CA SER A 70 1.29 -10.43 -5.76
C SER A 70 0.96 -9.68 -4.47
N ASP A 71 1.00 -10.39 -3.34
CA ASP A 71 0.94 -9.78 -2.01
C ASP A 71 -0.28 -8.86 -1.81
N LEU A 72 -1.45 -9.35 -2.13
CA LEU A 72 -2.70 -8.59 -2.03
C LEU A 72 -3.03 -8.19 -0.59
N HIS A 73 -2.68 -9.04 0.39
CA HIS A 73 -2.77 -8.78 1.82
C HIS A 73 -4.07 -8.10 2.26
N ALA A 74 -5.22 -8.61 1.78
CA ALA A 74 -6.52 -8.10 2.19
C ALA A 74 -6.62 -8.03 3.72
N SER A 75 -6.89 -6.85 4.25
CA SER A 75 -6.84 -6.59 5.68
C SER A 75 -7.64 -5.32 6.03
N ARG A 76 -7.56 -4.89 7.27
CA ARG A 76 -8.07 -3.57 7.69
C ARG A 76 -7.29 -2.41 7.06
N ALA A 77 -5.99 -2.60 6.81
CA ALA A 77 -5.13 -1.59 6.21
C ALA A 77 -5.30 -1.56 4.68
N VAL A 78 -5.35 -2.74 4.06
CA VAL A 78 -5.56 -2.89 2.60
C VAL A 78 -7.03 -3.22 2.35
N SER A 79 -7.81 -2.21 1.99
CA SER A 79 -9.25 -2.34 1.82
C SER A 79 -9.62 -3.03 0.50
N LEU A 80 -10.78 -3.69 0.46
CA LEU A 80 -11.32 -4.27 -0.78
C LEU A 80 -11.54 -3.22 -1.88
N GLY A 81 -11.87 -1.99 -1.49
CA GLY A 81 -12.00 -0.89 -2.45
C GLY A 81 -10.68 -0.54 -3.13
N TYR A 82 -9.57 -0.58 -2.37
CA TYR A 82 -8.23 -0.41 -2.93
C TYR A 82 -7.88 -1.55 -3.87
N LEU A 83 -8.08 -2.81 -3.46
CA LEU A 83 -7.80 -3.99 -4.27
C LEU A 83 -8.64 -4.01 -5.55
N ARG A 84 -9.93 -3.67 -5.47
CA ARG A 84 -10.79 -3.57 -6.66
C ARG A 84 -10.26 -2.54 -7.66
N ARG A 85 -9.80 -1.40 -7.17
CA ARG A 85 -9.19 -0.37 -8.02
C ARG A 85 -7.87 -0.84 -8.63
N ALA A 86 -7.00 -1.48 -7.84
CA ALA A 86 -5.71 -2.00 -8.31
C ALA A 86 -5.90 -3.06 -9.40
N ILE A 87 -6.77 -4.02 -9.17
CA ILE A 87 -7.14 -5.05 -10.15
C ILE A 87 -7.73 -4.39 -11.41
N GLY A 88 -8.66 -3.43 -11.24
CA GLY A 88 -9.27 -2.72 -12.36
C GLY A 88 -8.24 -2.05 -13.26
N VAL A 89 -7.29 -1.32 -12.70
CA VAL A 89 -6.19 -0.68 -13.47
C VAL A 89 -5.35 -1.72 -14.22
N GLY A 90 -5.10 -2.88 -13.61
CA GLY A 90 -4.42 -3.99 -14.26
C GLY A 90 -5.23 -4.57 -15.43
N LEU A 91 -6.52 -4.79 -15.24
CA LEU A 91 -7.42 -5.37 -16.25
C LEU A 91 -7.65 -4.42 -17.44
N GLU A 92 -7.59 -3.10 -17.24
CA GLU A 92 -7.61 -2.11 -18.33
C GLU A 92 -6.49 -2.30 -19.33
N GLN A 93 -5.40 -3.01 -18.96
CA GLN A 93 -4.32 -3.36 -19.87
C GLN A 93 -4.66 -4.51 -20.83
N GLN A 94 -5.87 -5.08 -20.73
CA GLN A 94 -6.34 -6.19 -21.54
C GLN A 94 -5.38 -7.39 -21.51
N PRO A 95 -5.13 -7.99 -20.33
CA PRO A 95 -4.24 -9.13 -20.20
C PRO A 95 -4.82 -10.35 -20.91
N ASP A 96 -3.95 -11.19 -21.47
CA ASP A 96 -4.30 -12.50 -22.01
C ASP A 96 -4.30 -13.59 -20.92
N LEU A 97 -3.64 -13.27 -19.77
CA LEU A 97 -3.51 -14.15 -18.62
C LEU A 97 -3.39 -13.31 -17.34
N VAL A 98 -3.99 -13.75 -16.26
CA VAL A 98 -3.78 -13.22 -14.91
C VAL A 98 -3.09 -14.25 -14.04
N CYS A 99 -2.03 -13.85 -13.36
CA CYS A 99 -1.33 -14.65 -12.36
C CYS A 99 -1.40 -13.95 -11.01
N ILE A 100 -1.86 -14.66 -9.97
CA ILE A 100 -1.91 -14.16 -8.60
C ILE A 100 -0.99 -15.04 -7.75
N THR A 101 0.10 -14.44 -7.24
CA THR A 101 1.14 -15.19 -6.54
C THR A 101 1.20 -14.83 -5.06
N GLY A 102 0.46 -15.59 -4.28
CA GLY A 102 0.52 -15.64 -2.82
C GLY A 102 0.02 -14.43 -2.06
N ASP A 103 -0.02 -14.64 -0.77
CA ASP A 103 -0.35 -13.66 0.27
C ASP A 103 -1.63 -12.86 0.00
N PHE A 104 -2.73 -13.61 -0.19
CA PHE A 104 -4.07 -13.05 -0.40
C PHE A 104 -4.55 -12.26 0.81
N ILE A 105 -4.18 -12.71 2.02
CA ILE A 105 -4.60 -12.12 3.28
C ILE A 105 -3.40 -11.90 4.22
N THR A 106 -3.52 -10.96 5.16
CA THR A 106 -2.47 -10.74 6.17
C THR A 106 -2.66 -11.64 7.39
N TRP A 107 -3.89 -11.83 7.83
CA TRP A 107 -4.30 -12.61 9.02
C TRP A 107 -5.73 -13.09 8.82
N LYS A 108 -6.40 -13.54 9.89
CA LYS A 108 -7.82 -13.92 9.83
C LYS A 108 -8.67 -12.85 9.13
N TYR A 109 -9.17 -13.16 7.96
CA TYR A 109 -10.06 -12.31 7.19
C TYR A 109 -11.50 -12.80 7.34
N ARG A 110 -12.48 -11.89 7.42
CA ARG A 110 -13.89 -12.25 7.67
C ARG A 110 -14.83 -12.00 6.51
N ARG A 111 -14.41 -11.19 5.54
CA ARG A 111 -15.25 -10.78 4.41
C ARG A 111 -14.90 -11.58 3.15
N TRP A 112 -14.95 -12.89 3.27
CA TRP A 112 -14.53 -13.79 2.20
C TRP A 112 -15.36 -13.65 0.95
N ASP A 113 -16.72 -13.55 1.07
CA ASP A 113 -17.61 -13.43 -0.07
C ASP A 113 -17.34 -12.14 -0.85
N ASP A 114 -17.24 -11.01 -0.14
CA ASP A 114 -16.92 -9.71 -0.76
C ASP A 114 -15.53 -9.73 -1.43
N TYR A 115 -14.57 -10.46 -0.85
CA TYR A 115 -13.23 -10.58 -1.42
C TYR A 115 -13.20 -11.49 -2.63
N ALA A 116 -13.91 -12.61 -2.58
CA ALA A 116 -14.11 -13.49 -3.73
C ALA A 116 -14.72 -12.74 -4.93
N ASP A 117 -15.68 -11.85 -4.68
CA ASP A 117 -16.27 -11.00 -5.72
C ASP A 117 -15.25 -10.04 -6.34
N VAL A 118 -14.31 -9.52 -5.55
CA VAL A 118 -13.22 -8.69 -6.07
C VAL A 118 -12.29 -9.51 -6.97
N LEU A 119 -11.94 -10.73 -6.55
CA LEU A 119 -11.05 -11.62 -7.31
C LEU A 119 -11.72 -12.18 -8.57
N ARG A 120 -13.04 -12.38 -8.54
CA ARG A 120 -13.81 -12.86 -9.71
C ARG A 120 -13.65 -11.95 -10.92
N ASN A 121 -13.44 -10.65 -10.75
CA ASN A 121 -13.15 -9.74 -11.86
C ASN A 121 -11.93 -10.19 -12.69
N CYS A 122 -10.95 -10.85 -12.08
CA CYS A 122 -9.80 -11.39 -12.80
C CYS A 122 -10.21 -12.54 -13.71
N SER A 123 -10.94 -13.53 -13.16
CA SER A 123 -11.37 -14.72 -13.91
C SER A 123 -12.43 -14.43 -14.97
N ASP A 124 -13.23 -13.37 -14.78
CA ASP A 124 -14.21 -12.92 -15.76
C ASP A 124 -13.53 -12.22 -16.95
N ALA A 125 -12.36 -11.61 -16.73
CA ALA A 125 -11.65 -10.86 -17.76
C ALA A 125 -10.67 -11.73 -18.57
N ALA A 126 -9.97 -12.67 -17.93
CA ALA A 126 -8.98 -13.54 -18.58
C ALA A 126 -8.75 -14.84 -17.79
N PRO A 127 -8.19 -15.90 -18.42
CA PRO A 127 -7.72 -17.08 -17.69
C PRO A 127 -6.86 -16.65 -16.50
N THR A 128 -7.21 -17.15 -15.31
CA THR A 128 -6.56 -16.73 -14.06
C THR A 128 -5.99 -17.95 -13.33
N TYR A 129 -4.73 -17.87 -12.96
CA TYR A 129 -4.04 -18.86 -12.14
C TYR A 129 -3.57 -18.23 -10.85
N ALA A 130 -3.66 -18.99 -9.78
CA ALA A 130 -3.28 -18.53 -8.45
C ALA A 130 -2.48 -19.58 -7.69
N CYS A 131 -1.57 -19.15 -6.84
CA CYS A 131 -0.94 -20.01 -5.83
C CYS A 131 -1.01 -19.32 -4.48
N LEU A 132 -1.04 -20.11 -3.41
CA LEU A 132 -1.03 -19.61 -2.05
C LEU A 132 0.37 -19.13 -1.64
N GLY A 133 0.42 -18.13 -0.79
CA GLY A 133 1.62 -17.64 -0.12
C GLY A 133 1.75 -18.16 1.31
N ASN A 134 2.77 -17.68 2.00
CA ASN A 134 3.05 -18.14 3.38
C ASN A 134 2.06 -17.59 4.42
N HIS A 135 1.34 -16.51 4.13
CA HIS A 135 0.31 -15.96 5.00
C HIS A 135 -1.07 -16.61 4.81
N ASP A 136 -1.26 -17.37 3.74
CA ASP A 136 -2.56 -17.96 3.36
C ASP A 136 -2.79 -19.34 4.00
N GLY A 137 -1.77 -19.95 4.58
CA GLY A 137 -1.77 -21.33 5.09
C GLY A 137 -1.83 -21.44 6.63
N GLY A 138 -2.39 -20.45 7.33
CA GLY A 138 -2.45 -20.42 8.80
C GLY A 138 -3.62 -21.18 9.41
#